data_af8fa7667dc0d822e9ff0838dc8e4418
#
_entry.id   af8fa7667dc0d822e9ff0838dc8e4418
#
_cell.length_a   1.000
_cell.length_b   1.000
_cell.length_c   1.000
_cell.angle_alpha   90.00
_cell.angle_beta   90.00
_cell.angle_gamma   90.00
#
_symmetry.space_group_name_H-M   'P 1'
#
loop_
_entity.id
_entity.type
_entity.pdbx_description
1 polymer ?
#
loop_
_entity_poly.entity_id
_entity_poly.type
_entity_poly.pdbx_seq_one_letter_code
_entity_poly.pdbx_strand_id
1 'polypeptide(L)'
;MALSGAALLLAQEWQTATDLAGVDFTGLSPAKKTLALKALRTQACTCGCAMKVAECRVKDPKCSYSRGLASITVGAIKAGKTVDEAIGESKASKFGTRPTPKLLDDPVPIPTLGSPVTGPADARITLVEFSDFQCPYCSKAIAQIYATLKAYPNDVRLIFKQYPLVELHPAAAIAAAAALAAHRQGKFWEMHDVMFANRARLSRQSILAWANEIGLDMQRFTADLDSDAIKTAVLRDQADGDKAGVEGTPTVFLNGLRYNGDLAPDAFKPVIDGELKRLAAVKR
;
A
#
# COMPACT_ATOMS: atom_id res chain seq x y z
N MET A 1 26.01 19.42 6.47
CA MET A 1 25.28 19.48 5.19
C MET A 1 23.85 19.88 5.47
N ALA A 2 23.46 21.08 5.15
CA ALA A 2 22.11 21.61 5.39
C ALA A 2 21.15 21.01 4.36
N LEU A 3 20.18 20.25 4.82
CA LEU A 3 19.04 19.83 4.02
C LEU A 3 18.28 21.08 3.58
N SER A 4 18.09 21.25 2.26
CA SER A 4 17.52 22.45 1.66
C SER A 4 16.13 22.75 2.21
N GLY A 5 15.86 24.00 2.58
CA GLY A 5 14.60 24.47 3.18
C GLY A 5 13.34 24.23 2.33
N ALA A 6 13.49 23.88 1.05
CA ALA A 6 12.38 23.55 0.16
C ALA A 6 11.68 22.23 0.52
N ALA A 7 12.42 21.20 0.97
CA ALA A 7 11.83 19.93 1.36
C ALA A 7 11.04 20.01 2.67
N LEU A 8 11.43 20.88 3.59
CA LEU A 8 10.67 21.14 4.83
C LEU A 8 9.38 21.95 4.58
N LEU A 9 9.38 22.85 3.60
CA LEU A 9 8.20 23.65 3.24
C LEU A 9 7.06 22.79 2.66
N LEU A 10 7.37 21.83 1.80
CA LEU A 10 6.37 20.89 1.23
C LEU A 10 5.80 19.90 2.26
N ALA A 11 6.55 19.61 3.32
CA ALA A 11 6.09 18.68 4.37
C ALA A 11 5.00 19.29 5.28
N GLN A 12 4.85 20.62 5.33
CA GLN A 12 3.92 21.34 6.23
C GLN A 12 2.78 22.07 5.52
N GLU A 13 2.69 21.98 4.19
CA GLU A 13 1.70 22.69 3.37
C GLU A 13 0.25 22.51 3.85
N TRP A 14 -0.09 21.32 4.34
CA TRP A 14 -1.42 21.02 4.88
C TRP A 14 -1.78 21.80 6.17
N GLN A 15 -0.79 22.26 6.92
CA GLN A 15 -1.00 23.03 8.16
C GLN A 15 -1.47 24.46 7.88
N THR A 16 -1.15 25.00 6.72
CA THR A 16 -1.48 26.37 6.32
C THR A 16 -2.56 26.43 5.23
N ALA A 17 -2.80 25.30 4.52
CA ALA A 17 -3.79 25.23 3.46
C ALA A 17 -5.16 25.72 3.93
N THR A 18 -5.75 26.67 3.21
CA THR A 18 -7.09 27.22 3.48
C THR A 18 -8.19 26.50 2.69
N ASP A 19 -7.79 25.74 1.66
CA ASP A 19 -8.66 24.90 0.86
C ASP A 19 -8.06 23.50 0.78
N LEU A 20 -8.92 22.50 0.86
CA LEU A 20 -8.55 21.08 0.90
C LEU A 20 -9.29 20.34 -0.19
N ALA A 21 -8.57 19.53 -0.96
CA ALA A 21 -9.13 18.81 -2.09
C ALA A 21 -10.37 17.97 -1.71
N GLY A 22 -11.49 18.22 -2.39
CA GLY A 22 -12.75 17.50 -2.18
C GLY A 22 -13.45 17.81 -0.84
N VAL A 23 -13.14 18.97 -0.22
CA VAL A 23 -13.82 19.49 0.97
C VAL A 23 -14.60 20.75 0.59
N ASP A 24 -15.91 20.71 0.77
CA ASP A 24 -16.78 21.84 0.49
C ASP A 24 -16.94 22.75 1.71
N PHE A 25 -16.38 23.96 1.64
CA PHE A 25 -16.52 24.99 2.65
C PHE A 25 -17.61 26.04 2.32
N THR A 26 -18.40 25.82 1.26
CA THR A 26 -19.42 26.75 0.80
C THR A 26 -20.44 27.02 1.91
N GLY A 27 -20.77 28.30 2.10
CA GLY A 27 -21.75 28.77 3.11
C GLY A 27 -21.24 28.79 4.54
N LEU A 28 -19.92 28.57 4.78
CA LEU A 28 -19.32 28.88 6.07
C LEU A 28 -18.86 30.34 6.13
N SER A 29 -19.09 30.97 7.28
CA SER A 29 -18.45 32.26 7.58
C SER A 29 -16.93 32.06 7.76
N PRO A 30 -16.11 33.12 7.61
CA PRO A 30 -14.66 33.00 7.81
C PRO A 30 -14.29 32.38 9.17
N ALA A 31 -15.01 32.74 10.22
CA ALA A 31 -14.79 32.16 11.56
C ALA A 31 -15.13 30.66 11.60
N LYS A 32 -16.25 30.24 11.03
CA LYS A 32 -16.59 28.80 10.94
C LYS A 32 -15.63 28.01 10.05
N LYS A 33 -15.14 28.59 8.93
CA LYS A 33 -14.10 27.96 8.10
C LYS A 33 -12.81 27.71 8.91
N THR A 34 -12.41 28.69 9.73
CA THR A 34 -11.24 28.54 10.61
C THR A 34 -11.43 27.40 11.62
N LEU A 35 -12.62 27.29 12.24
CA LEU A 35 -12.93 26.18 13.15
C LEU A 35 -12.92 24.83 12.44
N ALA A 36 -13.50 24.74 11.23
CA ALA A 36 -13.49 23.52 10.43
C ALA A 36 -12.05 23.09 10.07
N LEU A 37 -11.20 24.00 9.60
CA LEU A 37 -9.80 23.72 9.31
C LEU A 37 -9.03 23.29 10.57
N LYS A 38 -9.29 23.91 11.74
CA LYS A 38 -8.72 23.48 13.02
C LYS A 38 -9.11 22.04 13.34
N ALA A 39 -10.39 21.69 13.21
CA ALA A 39 -10.86 20.31 13.43
C ALA A 39 -10.17 19.31 12.50
N LEU A 40 -10.08 19.59 11.19
CA LEU A 40 -9.47 18.70 10.21
C LEU A 40 -7.95 18.54 10.40
N ARG A 41 -7.26 19.56 10.94
CA ARG A 41 -5.83 19.51 11.26
C ARG A 41 -5.52 18.75 12.53
N THR A 42 -6.47 18.63 13.45
CA THR A 42 -6.29 17.90 14.72
C THR A 42 -6.77 16.47 14.65
N GLN A 43 -7.83 16.20 13.88
CA GLN A 43 -8.45 14.89 13.73
C GLN A 43 -7.54 13.93 12.96
N ALA A 44 -7.27 12.73 13.52
CA ALA A 44 -6.60 11.66 12.81
C ALA A 44 -7.51 11.06 11.72
N CYS A 45 -6.94 10.74 10.56
CA CYS A 45 -7.63 9.98 9.53
C CYS A 45 -7.69 8.49 9.91
N THR A 46 -8.83 7.86 9.71
CA THR A 46 -9.07 6.46 10.07
C THR A 46 -8.69 5.46 8.98
N CYS A 47 -8.20 5.91 7.83
CA CYS A 47 -7.77 5.03 6.73
C CYS A 47 -6.50 4.20 7.03
N GLY A 48 -5.80 4.51 8.12
CA GLY A 48 -4.57 3.82 8.52
C GLY A 48 -3.28 4.44 8.05
N CYS A 49 -3.35 5.57 7.36
CA CYS A 49 -2.17 6.29 6.88
C CYS A 49 -1.40 7.05 7.99
N ALA A 50 -1.90 7.05 9.23
CA ALA A 50 -1.38 7.81 10.39
C ALA A 50 -1.37 9.35 10.19
N MET A 51 -1.96 9.86 9.10
CA MET A 51 -2.04 11.28 8.81
C MET A 51 -3.24 11.93 9.52
N LYS A 52 -3.20 13.27 9.66
CA LYS A 52 -4.39 14.05 9.99
C LYS A 52 -5.33 14.12 8.78
N VAL A 53 -6.63 14.41 9.01
CA VAL A 53 -7.61 14.52 7.91
C VAL A 53 -7.18 15.59 6.90
N ALA A 54 -6.77 16.78 7.34
CA ALA A 54 -6.26 17.83 6.46
C ALA A 54 -5.01 17.41 5.68
N GLU A 55 -4.07 16.74 6.33
CA GLU A 55 -2.87 16.20 5.70
C GLU A 55 -3.21 15.17 4.62
N CYS A 56 -4.11 14.25 4.93
CA CYS A 56 -4.58 13.25 3.99
C CYS A 56 -5.29 13.88 2.78
N ARG A 57 -6.05 14.98 2.96
CA ARG A 57 -6.69 15.70 1.85
C ARG A 57 -5.71 16.40 0.91
N VAL A 58 -4.51 16.75 1.42
CA VAL A 58 -3.44 17.33 0.60
C VAL A 58 -2.62 16.22 -0.07
N LYS A 59 -2.19 15.22 0.70
CA LYS A 59 -1.24 14.18 0.23
C LYS A 59 -1.93 13.01 -0.50
N ASP A 60 -3.20 12.72 -0.17
CA ASP A 60 -3.99 11.66 -0.78
C ASP A 60 -5.44 12.12 -1.04
N PRO A 61 -5.66 12.97 -2.04
CA PRO A 61 -6.99 13.52 -2.35
C PRO A 61 -8.02 12.47 -2.77
N LYS A 62 -7.62 11.25 -3.10
CA LYS A 62 -8.53 10.15 -3.45
C LYS A 62 -9.05 9.36 -2.23
N CYS A 63 -8.44 9.52 -1.05
CA CYS A 63 -8.84 8.80 0.17
C CYS A 63 -10.31 9.08 0.53
N SER A 64 -11.15 8.05 0.45
CA SER A 64 -12.59 8.14 0.75
C SER A 64 -12.86 8.40 2.24
N TYR A 65 -12.02 7.87 3.13
CA TYR A 65 -12.14 8.08 4.58
C TYR A 65 -11.93 9.54 4.96
N SER A 66 -10.80 10.14 4.56
CA SER A 66 -10.53 11.55 4.90
C SER A 66 -11.55 12.49 4.26
N ARG A 67 -12.04 12.17 3.04
CA ARG A 67 -13.10 12.93 2.39
C ARG A 67 -14.42 12.83 3.17
N GLY A 68 -14.80 11.63 3.60
CA GLY A 68 -16.02 11.40 4.38
C GLY A 68 -15.95 12.05 5.77
N LEU A 69 -14.84 11.89 6.49
CA LEU A 69 -14.63 12.56 7.77
C LEU A 69 -14.68 14.07 7.63
N ALA A 70 -14.02 14.63 6.60
CA ALA A 70 -14.02 16.08 6.36
C ALA A 70 -15.43 16.61 6.06
N SER A 71 -16.19 15.92 5.22
CA SER A 71 -17.56 16.32 4.88
C SER A 71 -18.47 16.39 6.11
N ILE A 72 -18.40 15.38 6.99
CA ILE A 72 -19.22 15.35 8.21
C ILE A 72 -18.76 16.42 9.19
N THR A 73 -17.45 16.56 9.41
CA THR A 73 -16.89 17.58 10.32
C THR A 73 -17.27 19.00 9.87
N VAL A 74 -17.14 19.30 8.58
CA VAL A 74 -17.53 20.61 8.01
C VAL A 74 -19.04 20.84 8.14
N GLY A 75 -19.86 19.83 7.86
CA GLY A 75 -21.33 19.90 8.02
C GLY A 75 -21.72 20.17 9.46
N ALA A 76 -21.11 19.53 10.43
CA ALA A 76 -21.36 19.75 11.87
C ALA A 76 -20.99 21.18 12.32
N ILE A 77 -19.83 21.68 11.89
CA ILE A 77 -19.42 23.09 12.15
C ILE A 77 -20.38 24.08 11.48
N LYS A 78 -20.86 23.79 10.25
CA LYS A 78 -21.86 24.59 9.56
C LYS A 78 -23.15 24.66 10.36
N ALA A 79 -23.57 23.53 10.94
CA ALA A 79 -24.73 23.42 11.83
C ALA A 79 -24.55 24.11 13.22
N GLY A 80 -23.37 24.66 13.51
CA GLY A 80 -23.09 25.40 14.75
C GLY A 80 -22.47 24.57 15.87
N LYS A 81 -22.08 23.34 15.62
CA LYS A 81 -21.40 22.50 16.63
C LYS A 81 -19.97 22.98 16.90
N THR A 82 -19.48 22.69 18.09
CA THR A 82 -18.09 22.93 18.49
C THR A 82 -17.15 22.00 17.72
N VAL A 83 -15.85 22.28 17.77
CA VAL A 83 -14.81 21.46 17.14
C VAL A 83 -14.85 20.01 17.67
N ASP A 84 -14.99 19.85 18.98
CA ASP A 84 -14.98 18.52 19.61
C ASP A 84 -16.24 17.71 19.29
N GLU A 85 -17.42 18.35 19.27
CA GLU A 85 -18.67 17.73 18.84
C GLU A 85 -18.61 17.31 17.37
N ALA A 86 -18.04 18.16 16.49
CA ALA A 86 -17.92 17.86 15.06
C ALA A 86 -16.96 16.68 14.81
N ILE A 87 -15.84 16.64 15.54
CA ILE A 87 -14.90 15.49 15.52
C ILE A 87 -15.58 14.22 16.07
N GLY A 88 -16.34 14.35 17.17
CA GLY A 88 -17.09 13.25 17.77
C GLY A 88 -18.11 12.65 16.78
N GLU A 89 -18.90 13.50 16.12
CA GLU A 89 -19.89 13.07 15.11
C GLU A 89 -19.22 12.37 13.92
N SER A 90 -18.13 12.91 13.40
CA SER A 90 -17.42 12.29 12.29
C SER A 90 -16.79 10.93 12.68
N LYS A 91 -16.27 10.80 13.90
CA LYS A 91 -15.79 9.53 14.46
C LYS A 91 -16.90 8.49 14.66
N ALA A 92 -18.12 8.91 14.99
CA ALA A 92 -19.27 8.02 15.12
C ALA A 92 -19.85 7.57 13.76
N SER A 93 -19.40 8.15 12.65
CA SER A 93 -19.87 7.81 11.31
C SER A 93 -19.19 6.53 10.77
N LYS A 94 -19.71 6.02 9.64
CA LYS A 94 -19.08 4.91 8.90
C LYS A 94 -17.63 5.17 8.46
N PHE A 95 -17.21 6.43 8.43
CA PHE A 95 -15.83 6.80 8.12
C PHE A 95 -14.95 6.93 9.38
N GLY A 96 -15.56 6.93 10.56
CA GLY A 96 -14.85 7.08 11.85
C GLY A 96 -14.28 5.78 12.40
N THR A 97 -14.78 4.65 11.92
CA THR A 97 -14.28 3.33 12.27
C THR A 97 -13.65 2.68 11.04
N ARG A 98 -12.47 2.09 11.23
CA ARG A 98 -11.89 1.25 10.20
C ARG A 98 -12.76 0.00 10.06
N PRO A 99 -13.06 -0.48 8.84
CA PRO A 99 -13.68 -1.79 8.69
C PRO A 99 -12.87 -2.83 9.45
N THR A 100 -13.55 -3.73 10.15
CA THR A 100 -12.89 -4.90 10.76
C THR A 100 -12.14 -5.62 9.65
N PRO A 101 -10.87 -5.98 9.85
CA PRO A 101 -10.12 -6.74 8.87
C PRO A 101 -10.91 -7.97 8.46
N LYS A 102 -11.18 -8.14 7.18
CA LYS A 102 -12.02 -9.22 6.69
C LYS A 102 -11.31 -9.94 5.55
N LEU A 103 -11.31 -11.26 5.61
CA LEU A 103 -11.07 -12.10 4.44
C LEU A 103 -12.39 -12.18 3.67
N LEU A 104 -12.36 -11.98 2.36
CA LEU A 104 -13.54 -12.21 1.52
C LEU A 104 -13.85 -13.71 1.47
N ASP A 105 -15.14 -14.05 1.38
CA ASP A 105 -15.63 -15.40 1.66
C ASP A 105 -15.24 -16.43 0.56
N ASP A 106 -15.02 -15.97 -0.69
CA ASP A 106 -14.71 -16.84 -1.80
C ASP A 106 -13.22 -16.82 -2.16
N PRO A 107 -12.51 -17.96 -2.09
CA PRO A 107 -11.13 -18.05 -2.50
C PRO A 107 -10.98 -17.97 -4.02
N VAL A 108 -10.04 -17.16 -4.48
CA VAL A 108 -9.70 -17.01 -5.89
C VAL A 108 -8.45 -17.84 -6.19
N PRO A 109 -8.45 -18.68 -7.23
CA PRO A 109 -7.25 -19.39 -7.66
C PRO A 109 -6.28 -18.41 -8.32
N ILE A 110 -5.11 -18.25 -7.72
CA ILE A 110 -4.04 -17.40 -8.26
C ILE A 110 -2.88 -18.30 -8.65
N PRO A 111 -2.49 -18.34 -9.94
CA PRO A 111 -1.32 -19.08 -10.38
C PRO A 111 -0.04 -18.52 -9.76
N THR A 112 0.75 -19.39 -9.11
CA THR A 112 1.95 -18.97 -8.38
C THR A 112 3.23 -19.68 -8.86
N LEU A 113 3.10 -20.61 -9.80
CA LEU A 113 4.24 -21.36 -10.35
C LEU A 113 5.23 -20.39 -11.04
N GLY A 114 6.49 -20.44 -10.61
CA GLY A 114 7.55 -19.60 -11.14
C GLY A 114 7.52 -18.15 -10.63
N SER A 115 6.64 -17.82 -9.69
CA SER A 115 6.66 -16.51 -9.01
C SER A 115 7.72 -16.49 -7.91
N PRO A 116 8.30 -15.32 -7.61
CA PRO A 116 9.20 -15.16 -6.48
C PRO A 116 8.51 -15.52 -5.16
N VAL A 117 9.19 -16.32 -4.34
CA VAL A 117 8.68 -16.78 -3.06
C VAL A 117 9.73 -16.61 -1.97
N THR A 118 9.30 -16.24 -0.75
CA THR A 118 10.11 -16.28 0.47
C THR A 118 9.30 -16.88 1.62
N GLY A 119 9.99 -17.51 2.56
CA GLY A 119 9.37 -18.29 3.63
C GLY A 119 9.41 -19.80 3.36
N PRO A 120 8.91 -20.64 4.29
CA PRO A 120 9.01 -22.10 4.18
C PRO A 120 8.13 -22.67 3.06
N ALA A 121 8.63 -23.71 2.39
CA ALA A 121 7.91 -24.34 1.27
C ALA A 121 6.61 -25.01 1.70
N ASP A 122 6.54 -25.51 2.94
CA ASP A 122 5.41 -26.19 3.56
C ASP A 122 4.56 -25.26 4.44
N ALA A 123 4.73 -23.93 4.29
CA ALA A 123 3.93 -22.95 5.02
C ALA A 123 2.42 -23.21 4.86
N ARG A 124 1.71 -23.21 5.98
CA ARG A 124 0.25 -23.39 6.01
C ARG A 124 -0.52 -22.20 5.44
N ILE A 125 0.09 -21.02 5.48
CA ILE A 125 -0.46 -19.79 4.94
C ILE A 125 0.43 -19.29 3.82
N THR A 126 -0.18 -19.08 2.67
CA THR A 126 0.43 -18.42 1.52
C THR A 126 -0.17 -17.02 1.39
N LEU A 127 0.65 -16.00 1.57
CA LEU A 127 0.31 -14.63 1.17
C LEU A 127 0.71 -14.46 -0.30
N VAL A 128 -0.20 -13.93 -1.10
CA VAL A 128 0.09 -13.47 -2.46
C VAL A 128 -0.11 -11.97 -2.50
N GLU A 129 0.95 -11.22 -2.75
CA GLU A 129 0.91 -9.77 -2.87
C GLU A 129 1.01 -9.37 -4.35
N PHE A 130 0.01 -8.65 -4.85
CA PHE A 130 0.10 -7.89 -6.09
C PHE A 130 0.60 -6.50 -5.78
N SER A 131 1.75 -6.15 -6.36
CA SER A 131 2.52 -4.99 -5.90
C SER A 131 3.17 -4.21 -7.05
N ASP A 132 3.48 -2.95 -6.78
CA ASP A 132 4.15 -2.01 -7.68
C ASP A 132 5.29 -1.32 -6.93
N PHE A 133 6.51 -1.42 -7.46
CA PHE A 133 7.72 -0.88 -6.83
C PHE A 133 7.72 0.64 -6.69
N GLN A 134 6.96 1.37 -7.50
CA GLN A 134 6.87 2.81 -7.40
C GLN A 134 5.72 3.27 -6.48
N CYS A 135 4.81 2.38 -6.10
CA CYS A 135 3.68 2.68 -5.23
C CYS A 135 4.12 2.95 -3.78
N PRO A 136 3.77 4.11 -3.17
CA PRO A 136 4.12 4.41 -1.78
C PRO A 136 3.44 3.49 -0.77
N TYR A 137 2.25 3.01 -1.10
CA TYR A 137 1.49 2.09 -0.23
C TYR A 137 2.10 0.69 -0.22
N CYS A 138 2.65 0.22 -1.37
CA CYS A 138 3.38 -1.04 -1.46
C CYS A 138 4.66 -1.01 -0.62
N SER A 139 5.43 0.08 -0.69
CA SER A 139 6.62 0.25 0.15
C SER A 139 6.29 0.20 1.65
N LYS A 140 5.13 0.69 2.07
CA LYS A 140 4.66 0.57 3.45
C LYS A 140 4.20 -0.86 3.77
N ALA A 141 3.46 -1.47 2.85
CA ALA A 141 2.90 -2.81 3.03
C ALA A 141 3.98 -3.87 3.20
N ILE A 142 5.05 -3.83 2.39
CA ILE A 142 6.11 -4.84 2.47
C ILE A 142 6.82 -4.85 3.84
N ALA A 143 7.02 -3.70 4.46
CA ALA A 143 7.57 -3.64 5.81
C ALA A 143 6.67 -4.34 6.85
N GLN A 144 5.35 -4.20 6.69
CA GLN A 144 4.35 -4.86 7.55
C GLN A 144 4.27 -6.37 7.26
N ILE A 145 4.36 -6.77 6.00
CA ILE A 145 4.40 -8.17 5.58
C ILE A 145 5.67 -8.84 6.11
N TYR A 146 6.83 -8.19 6.03
CA TYR A 146 8.08 -8.73 6.61
C TYR A 146 7.99 -8.90 8.13
N ALA A 147 7.33 -7.98 8.84
CA ALA A 147 7.04 -8.16 10.26
C ALA A 147 6.17 -9.40 10.52
N THR A 148 5.20 -9.68 9.65
CA THR A 148 4.37 -10.89 9.71
C THR A 148 5.19 -12.14 9.44
N LEU A 149 6.00 -12.18 8.39
CA LEU A 149 6.88 -13.32 8.11
C LEU A 149 7.81 -13.63 9.28
N LYS A 150 8.37 -12.58 9.90
CA LYS A 150 9.21 -12.73 11.09
C LYS A 150 8.45 -13.28 12.31
N ALA A 151 7.18 -12.91 12.46
CA ALA A 151 6.34 -13.40 13.57
C ALA A 151 5.87 -14.85 13.36
N TYR A 152 5.80 -15.32 12.11
CA TYR A 152 5.32 -16.65 11.74
C TYR A 152 6.30 -17.39 10.81
N PRO A 153 7.55 -17.61 11.26
CA PRO A 153 8.63 -18.07 10.38
C PRO A 153 8.43 -19.48 9.81
N ASN A 154 7.57 -20.29 10.44
CA ASN A 154 7.28 -21.66 10.02
C ASN A 154 5.90 -21.81 9.36
N ASP A 155 5.06 -20.80 9.40
CA ASP A 155 3.65 -20.92 9.03
C ASP A 155 3.25 -20.06 7.84
N VAL A 156 4.01 -19.02 7.54
CA VAL A 156 3.66 -18.03 6.51
C VAL A 156 4.77 -17.92 5.47
N ARG A 157 4.39 -17.99 4.20
CA ARG A 157 5.24 -17.63 3.07
C ARG A 157 4.61 -16.50 2.27
N LEU A 158 5.44 -15.74 1.58
CA LEU A 158 5.03 -14.67 0.67
C LEU A 158 5.37 -15.05 -0.77
N ILE A 159 4.42 -14.83 -1.65
CA ILE A 159 4.57 -14.87 -3.10
C ILE A 159 4.33 -13.46 -3.63
N PHE A 160 5.24 -12.99 -4.48
CA PHE A 160 5.15 -11.67 -5.08
C PHE A 160 4.67 -11.76 -6.53
N LYS A 161 3.68 -10.93 -6.89
CA LYS A 161 3.13 -10.80 -8.24
C LYS A 161 3.29 -9.36 -8.71
N GLN A 162 3.76 -9.19 -9.95
CA GLN A 162 3.91 -7.88 -10.56
C GLN A 162 2.55 -7.29 -10.94
N TYR A 163 2.26 -6.07 -10.49
CA TYR A 163 1.07 -5.34 -10.92
C TYR A 163 1.40 -3.84 -11.11
N PRO A 164 2.24 -3.51 -12.14
CA PRO A 164 2.68 -2.14 -12.36
C PRO A 164 1.52 -1.26 -12.83
N LEU A 165 1.26 -0.16 -12.12
CA LEU A 165 0.24 0.83 -12.42
C LEU A 165 0.81 1.91 -13.35
N VAL A 166 1.07 1.57 -14.60
CA VAL A 166 1.84 2.38 -15.57
C VAL A 166 1.24 3.77 -15.83
N GLU A 167 -0.09 3.90 -15.70
CA GLU A 167 -0.79 5.19 -15.84
C GLU A 167 -0.51 6.17 -14.68
N LEU A 168 -0.07 5.64 -13.53
CA LEU A 168 0.22 6.43 -12.33
C LEU A 168 1.71 6.52 -12.04
N HIS A 169 2.46 5.50 -12.44
CA HIS A 169 3.83 5.25 -12.03
C HIS A 169 4.73 4.98 -13.24
N PRO A 170 5.39 5.98 -13.81
CA PRO A 170 6.13 5.86 -15.08
C PRO A 170 7.30 4.86 -15.04
N ALA A 171 7.87 4.58 -13.86
CA ALA A 171 8.95 3.60 -13.72
C ALA A 171 8.45 2.19 -13.29
N ALA A 172 7.15 1.98 -13.10
CA ALA A 172 6.62 0.72 -12.59
C ALA A 172 6.91 -0.46 -13.51
N ALA A 173 6.73 -0.29 -14.83
CA ALA A 173 6.96 -1.36 -15.81
C ALA A 173 8.42 -1.83 -15.83
N ILE A 174 9.38 -0.89 -15.86
CA ILE A 174 10.80 -1.26 -15.89
C ILE A 174 11.24 -1.84 -14.54
N ALA A 175 10.68 -1.39 -13.42
CA ALA A 175 10.98 -1.96 -12.11
C ALA A 175 10.44 -3.40 -11.99
N ALA A 176 9.24 -3.68 -12.47
CA ALA A 176 8.68 -5.03 -12.53
C ALA A 176 9.54 -5.97 -13.40
N ALA A 177 9.97 -5.49 -14.57
CA ALA A 177 10.86 -6.24 -15.45
C ALA A 177 12.22 -6.51 -14.78
N ALA A 178 12.80 -5.53 -14.08
CA ALA A 178 14.07 -5.67 -13.37
C ALA A 178 14.01 -6.70 -12.25
N ALA A 179 12.92 -6.71 -11.49
CA ALA A 179 12.70 -7.69 -10.43
C ALA A 179 12.66 -9.12 -11.00
N LEU A 180 11.95 -9.35 -12.11
CA LEU A 180 11.88 -10.65 -12.75
C LEU A 180 13.20 -11.06 -13.46
N ALA A 181 13.94 -10.09 -14.02
CA ALA A 181 15.29 -10.34 -14.54
C ALA A 181 16.25 -10.76 -13.42
N ALA A 182 16.20 -10.12 -12.26
CA ALA A 182 16.94 -10.52 -11.07
C ALA A 182 16.49 -11.89 -10.53
N HIS A 183 15.18 -12.20 -10.61
CA HIS A 183 14.63 -13.51 -10.23
C HIS A 183 15.25 -14.64 -11.02
N ARG A 184 15.51 -14.48 -12.32
CA ARG A 184 16.19 -15.47 -13.16
C ARG A 184 17.62 -15.78 -12.74
N GLN A 185 18.20 -14.91 -11.91
CA GLN A 185 19.53 -15.09 -11.32
C GLN A 185 19.48 -15.40 -9.81
N GLY A 186 18.28 -15.71 -9.27
CA GLY A 186 18.09 -16.04 -7.85
C GLY A 186 18.20 -14.87 -6.90
N LYS A 187 18.17 -13.62 -7.41
CA LYS A 187 18.36 -12.38 -6.61
C LYS A 187 17.15 -11.45 -6.65
N PHE A 188 15.96 -12.06 -6.66
CA PHE A 188 14.72 -11.28 -6.66
C PHE A 188 14.62 -10.39 -5.42
N TRP A 189 14.83 -10.95 -4.24
CA TRP A 189 14.58 -10.25 -2.99
C TRP A 189 15.58 -9.13 -2.73
N GLU A 190 16.85 -9.30 -3.13
CA GLU A 190 17.84 -8.23 -3.07
C GLU A 190 17.46 -7.05 -3.99
N MET A 191 17.02 -7.35 -5.22
CA MET A 191 16.55 -6.30 -6.14
C MET A 191 15.26 -5.65 -5.65
N HIS A 192 14.33 -6.45 -5.14
CA HIS A 192 13.09 -6.00 -4.52
C HIS A 192 13.35 -4.99 -3.40
N ASP A 193 14.21 -5.33 -2.45
CA ASP A 193 14.48 -4.52 -1.27
C ASP A 193 15.18 -3.20 -1.64
N VAL A 194 16.16 -3.24 -2.54
CA VAL A 194 16.85 -2.02 -2.98
C VAL A 194 15.92 -1.09 -3.75
N MET A 195 15.01 -1.63 -4.57
CA MET A 195 14.03 -0.82 -5.31
C MET A 195 13.01 -0.16 -4.40
N PHE A 196 12.45 -0.87 -3.42
CA PHE A 196 11.53 -0.27 -2.45
C PHE A 196 12.21 0.75 -1.55
N ALA A 197 13.43 0.48 -1.08
CA ALA A 197 14.22 1.44 -0.29
C ALA A 197 14.54 2.73 -1.08
N ASN A 198 14.63 2.64 -2.40
CA ASN A 198 14.99 3.75 -3.27
C ASN A 198 13.86 4.16 -4.23
N ARG A 199 12.63 3.87 -3.90
CA ARG A 199 11.43 4.06 -4.72
C ARG A 199 11.36 5.41 -5.46
N ALA A 200 11.74 6.50 -4.80
CA ALA A 200 11.72 7.84 -5.38
C ALA A 200 12.79 8.07 -6.47
N ARG A 201 13.78 7.17 -6.58
CA ARG A 201 14.89 7.26 -7.56
C ARG A 201 14.82 6.19 -8.63
N LEU A 202 13.70 5.49 -8.75
CA LEU A 202 13.50 4.45 -9.76
C LEU A 202 13.66 5.01 -11.15
N SER A 203 14.64 4.49 -11.88
CA SER A 203 14.95 4.77 -13.27
C SER A 203 15.76 3.62 -13.84
N ARG A 204 15.83 3.50 -15.18
CA ARG A 204 16.70 2.50 -15.81
C ARG A 204 18.14 2.59 -15.33
N GLN A 205 18.67 3.81 -15.22
CA GLN A 205 20.04 4.04 -14.77
C GLN A 205 20.27 3.54 -13.34
N SER A 206 19.38 3.89 -12.42
CA SER A 206 19.47 3.45 -11.02
C SER A 206 19.34 1.92 -10.89
N ILE A 207 18.41 1.33 -11.64
CA ILE A 207 18.19 -0.12 -11.67
C ILE A 207 19.46 -0.87 -12.12
N LEU A 208 20.13 -0.39 -13.19
CA LEU A 208 21.38 -0.99 -13.67
C LEU A 208 22.52 -0.86 -12.63
N ALA A 209 22.58 0.29 -11.94
CA ALA A 209 23.55 0.48 -10.87
C ALA A 209 23.31 -0.50 -9.73
N TRP A 210 22.07 -0.62 -9.25
CA TRP A 210 21.72 -1.56 -8.17
C TRP A 210 21.90 -3.02 -8.58
N ALA A 211 21.59 -3.37 -9.83
CA ALA A 211 21.84 -4.71 -10.36
C ALA A 211 23.31 -5.10 -10.25
N ASN A 212 24.21 -4.17 -10.58
CA ASN A 212 25.65 -4.36 -10.43
C ASN A 212 26.06 -4.43 -8.95
N GLU A 213 25.54 -3.56 -8.09
CA GLU A 213 25.82 -3.53 -6.65
C GLU A 213 25.43 -4.83 -5.94
N ILE A 214 24.28 -5.42 -6.30
CA ILE A 214 23.86 -6.71 -5.74
C ILE A 214 24.53 -7.91 -6.42
N GLY A 215 25.46 -7.67 -7.35
CA GLY A 215 26.31 -8.69 -7.98
C GLY A 215 25.57 -9.58 -8.97
N LEU A 216 24.68 -9.03 -9.79
CA LEU A 216 24.09 -9.72 -10.94
C LEU A 216 25.09 -9.80 -12.10
N ASP A 217 24.99 -10.86 -12.90
CA ASP A 217 25.60 -10.90 -14.22
C ASP A 217 24.92 -9.83 -15.10
N MET A 218 25.64 -8.76 -15.36
CA MET A 218 25.08 -7.58 -16.05
C MET A 218 24.77 -7.85 -17.52
N GLN A 219 25.49 -8.76 -18.18
CA GLN A 219 25.19 -9.13 -19.58
C GLN A 219 23.83 -9.85 -19.64
N ARG A 220 23.62 -10.85 -18.78
CA ARG A 220 22.36 -11.59 -18.67
C ARG A 220 21.24 -10.69 -18.18
N PHE A 221 21.50 -9.88 -17.15
CA PHE A 221 20.49 -8.98 -16.59
C PHE A 221 19.95 -8.00 -17.62
N THR A 222 20.84 -7.36 -18.39
CA THR A 222 20.45 -6.38 -19.40
C THR A 222 19.68 -7.05 -20.55
N ALA A 223 20.12 -8.22 -21.00
CA ALA A 223 19.42 -8.99 -22.01
C ALA A 223 18.02 -9.42 -21.54
N ASP A 224 17.89 -9.88 -20.29
CA ASP A 224 16.62 -10.27 -19.70
C ASP A 224 15.68 -9.07 -19.49
N LEU A 225 16.21 -7.95 -18.97
CA LEU A 225 15.44 -6.73 -18.68
C LEU A 225 14.66 -6.22 -19.92
N ASP A 226 15.25 -6.35 -21.10
CA ASP A 226 14.66 -5.89 -22.36
C ASP A 226 13.91 -7.00 -23.12
N SER A 227 13.94 -8.24 -22.64
CA SER A 227 13.39 -9.39 -23.32
C SER A 227 11.86 -9.42 -23.34
N ASP A 228 11.30 -9.91 -24.44
CA ASP A 228 9.84 -10.12 -24.53
C ASP A 228 9.35 -11.20 -23.56
N ALA A 229 10.21 -12.14 -23.19
CA ALA A 229 9.90 -13.15 -22.20
C ALA A 229 9.62 -12.55 -20.81
N ILE A 230 10.41 -11.57 -20.39
CA ILE A 230 10.17 -10.84 -19.13
C ILE A 230 8.93 -9.95 -19.22
N LYS A 231 8.73 -9.23 -20.34
CA LYS A 231 7.53 -8.42 -20.55
C LYS A 231 6.27 -9.28 -20.49
N THR A 232 6.30 -10.46 -21.15
CA THR A 232 5.19 -11.43 -21.11
C THR A 232 4.94 -11.94 -19.68
N ALA A 233 5.99 -12.17 -18.88
CA ALA A 233 5.84 -12.60 -17.51
C ALA A 233 5.18 -11.52 -16.63
N VAL A 234 5.54 -10.25 -16.82
CA VAL A 234 4.87 -9.12 -16.13
C VAL A 234 3.40 -9.04 -16.52
N LEU A 235 3.10 -9.10 -17.83
CA LEU A 235 1.71 -9.06 -18.34
C LEU A 235 0.88 -10.25 -17.83
N ARG A 236 1.48 -11.44 -17.71
CA ARG A 236 0.81 -12.61 -17.13
C ARG A 236 0.46 -12.37 -15.67
N ASP A 237 1.36 -11.80 -14.88
CA ASP A 237 1.10 -11.48 -13.49
C ASP A 237 -0.03 -10.43 -13.35
N GLN A 238 -0.06 -9.41 -14.22
CA GLN A 238 -1.17 -8.45 -14.28
C GLN A 238 -2.49 -9.14 -14.64
N ALA A 239 -2.50 -9.97 -15.67
CA ALA A 239 -3.70 -10.70 -16.08
C ALA A 239 -4.23 -11.66 -14.98
N ASP A 240 -3.34 -12.26 -14.19
CA ASP A 240 -3.72 -13.06 -13.02
C ASP A 240 -4.36 -12.16 -11.94
N GLY A 241 -3.83 -10.94 -11.74
CA GLY A 241 -4.41 -9.95 -10.85
C GLY A 241 -5.79 -9.48 -11.31
N ASP A 242 -5.94 -9.15 -12.59
CA ASP A 242 -7.22 -8.72 -13.16
C ASP A 242 -8.30 -9.81 -12.96
N LYS A 243 -7.96 -11.08 -13.23
CA LYS A 243 -8.85 -12.23 -12.99
C LYS A 243 -9.20 -12.41 -11.52
N ALA A 244 -8.26 -12.07 -10.62
CA ALA A 244 -8.48 -12.11 -9.18
C ALA A 244 -9.20 -10.87 -8.61
N GLY A 245 -9.58 -9.92 -9.49
CA GLY A 245 -10.29 -8.70 -9.11
C GLY A 245 -9.37 -7.65 -8.45
N VAL A 246 -8.07 -7.63 -8.80
CA VAL A 246 -7.13 -6.60 -8.35
C VAL A 246 -7.42 -5.30 -9.10
N GLU A 247 -7.73 -4.24 -8.37
CA GLU A 247 -8.02 -2.90 -8.92
C GLU A 247 -6.95 -1.86 -8.54
N GLY A 248 -5.93 -2.29 -7.78
CA GLY A 248 -4.86 -1.41 -7.31
C GLY A 248 -3.87 -2.14 -6.41
N THR A 249 -2.82 -1.43 -6.02
CA THR A 249 -1.72 -1.99 -5.23
C THR A 249 -1.49 -1.22 -3.93
N PRO A 250 -1.10 -1.90 -2.83
CA PRO A 250 -0.97 -3.35 -2.74
C PRO A 250 -2.34 -4.06 -2.63
N THR A 251 -2.47 -5.24 -3.23
CA THR A 251 -3.59 -6.15 -2.94
C THR A 251 -3.01 -7.46 -2.44
N VAL A 252 -3.49 -7.93 -1.29
CA VAL A 252 -2.97 -9.13 -0.62
C VAL A 252 -4.07 -10.17 -0.52
N PHE A 253 -3.71 -11.41 -0.88
CA PHE A 253 -4.54 -12.60 -0.68
C PHE A 253 -3.89 -13.52 0.35
N LEU A 254 -4.70 -14.12 1.19
CA LEU A 254 -4.30 -15.11 2.18
C LEU A 254 -4.98 -16.43 1.83
N ASN A 255 -4.23 -17.44 1.39
CA ASN A 255 -4.76 -18.72 0.89
C ASN A 255 -5.86 -18.55 -0.17
N GLY A 256 -5.71 -17.58 -1.08
CA GLY A 256 -6.68 -17.24 -2.11
C GLY A 256 -7.80 -16.30 -1.65
N LEU A 257 -7.98 -16.07 -0.36
CA LEU A 257 -8.97 -15.14 0.18
C LEU A 257 -8.41 -13.71 0.17
N ARG A 258 -9.06 -12.78 -0.52
CA ARG A 258 -8.64 -11.38 -0.55
C ARG A 258 -8.74 -10.77 0.85
N TYR A 259 -7.65 -10.20 1.30
CA TYR A 259 -7.61 -9.50 2.58
C TYR A 259 -7.98 -8.03 2.40
N ASN A 260 -9.03 -7.60 3.09
CA ASN A 260 -9.49 -6.23 3.10
C ASN A 260 -9.28 -5.62 4.49
N GLY A 261 -8.07 -5.18 4.78
CA GLY A 261 -7.71 -4.61 6.07
C GLY A 261 -6.34 -3.95 6.09
N ASP A 262 -5.89 -3.58 7.28
CA ASP A 262 -4.56 -3.07 7.51
C ASP A 262 -3.58 -4.23 7.71
N LEU A 263 -2.45 -4.16 7.02
CA LEU A 263 -1.36 -5.13 7.15
C LEU A 263 -0.48 -4.87 8.40
N ALA A 264 -0.77 -3.81 9.18
CA ALA A 264 -0.08 -3.58 10.44
C ALA A 264 -0.21 -4.81 11.35
N PRO A 265 0.86 -5.20 12.08
CA PRO A 265 0.89 -6.44 12.87
C PRO A 265 -0.31 -6.62 13.80
N ASP A 266 -0.74 -5.57 14.49
CA ASP A 266 -1.87 -5.62 15.42
C ASP A 266 -3.22 -5.93 14.74
N ALA A 267 -3.37 -5.52 13.48
CA ALA A 267 -4.58 -5.78 12.71
C ALA A 267 -4.51 -7.11 11.94
N PHE A 268 -3.32 -7.48 11.44
CA PHE A 268 -3.17 -8.65 10.59
C PHE A 268 -2.93 -9.96 11.38
N LYS A 269 -2.24 -9.88 12.53
CA LYS A 269 -1.99 -11.05 13.40
C LYS A 269 -3.26 -11.84 13.77
N PRO A 270 -4.37 -11.21 14.22
CA PRO A 270 -5.60 -11.95 14.51
C PRO A 270 -6.18 -12.72 13.31
N VAL A 271 -5.98 -12.19 12.08
CA VAL A 271 -6.43 -12.83 10.84
C VAL A 271 -5.59 -14.08 10.55
N ILE A 272 -4.26 -13.96 10.68
CA ILE A 272 -3.34 -15.10 10.53
C ILE A 272 -3.66 -16.18 11.57
N ASP A 273 -3.80 -15.81 12.85
CA ASP A 273 -4.11 -16.75 13.94
C ASP A 273 -5.47 -17.45 13.72
N GLY A 274 -6.47 -16.72 13.24
CA GLY A 274 -7.78 -17.24 12.88
C GLY A 274 -7.71 -18.27 11.77
N GLU A 275 -6.97 -18.00 10.71
CA GLU A 275 -6.80 -18.92 9.59
C GLU A 275 -6.01 -20.17 9.99
N LEU A 276 -4.96 -20.04 10.79
CA LEU A 276 -4.22 -21.17 11.34
C LEU A 276 -5.10 -22.10 12.18
N LYS A 277 -6.01 -21.53 13.00
CA LYS A 277 -7.00 -22.30 13.78
C LYS A 277 -7.99 -23.02 12.85
N ARG A 278 -8.49 -22.33 11.82
CA ARG A 278 -9.40 -22.93 10.83
C ARG A 278 -8.76 -24.13 10.13
N LEU A 279 -7.52 -23.99 9.66
CA LEU A 279 -6.77 -25.05 9.00
C LEU A 279 -6.48 -26.24 9.93
N ALA A 280 -6.26 -25.99 11.21
CA ALA A 280 -6.06 -27.06 12.20
C ALA A 280 -7.36 -27.85 12.48
N ALA A 281 -8.53 -27.20 12.38
CA ALA A 281 -9.83 -27.84 12.57
C ALA A 281 -10.23 -28.73 11.38
N VAL A 282 -9.83 -28.39 10.17
CA VAL A 282 -10.15 -29.17 8.94
C VAL A 282 -9.33 -30.48 8.85
N LYS A 283 -8.19 -30.56 9.52
CA LYS A 283 -7.35 -31.78 9.55
C LYS A 283 -7.79 -32.85 10.55
N ARG A 284 -8.87 -32.62 11.30
CA ARG A 284 -9.49 -33.57 12.23
C ARG A 284 -10.75 -34.17 11.63
#